data_87211a6cc07d3aa7cbdd6bab51934ad9
#
_entry.id   87211a6cc07d3aa7cbdd6bab51934ad9
#
_cell.length_a   1.000
_cell.length_b   1.000
_cell.length_c   1.000
_cell.angle_alpha   90.00
_cell.angle_beta   90.00
_cell.angle_gamma   90.00
#
_symmetry.space_group_name_H-M   'P 1'
#
loop_
_entity.id
_entity.type
_entity.pdbx_description
1 polymer ?
#
loop_
_entity_poly.entity_id
_entity_poly.type
_entity_poly.pdbx_seq_one_letter_code
_entity_poly.pdbx_strand_id
1 'polypeptide(L)'
;FVIYLNKEIIILIIMKKILLSTGLLFLVTNLFSQEKLAEIKFTETIIDYGIIENGEDGNRTFVFKNTGNSPLVFTRIFSSCGCTIPKKPEKPVMPGESGEIQVSYDTKRTGIFQKAITVKSNAKTANVILRIKGEVLPEPEEDESSEDK
;
A
#
# COMPACT_ATOMS: atom_id res chain seq x y z
N PHE A 1 20.31 -30.20 64.12
CA PHE A 1 20.58 -30.78 62.79
C PHE A 1 19.31 -30.72 61.90
N VAL A 2 18.17 -31.14 62.35
CA VAL A 2 16.90 -31.18 61.62
C VAL A 2 16.43 -29.76 61.24
N ILE A 3 16.65 -28.74 62.05
CA ILE A 3 16.24 -27.35 61.81
C ILE A 3 17.07 -26.75 60.71
N TYR A 4 18.35 -27.06 60.57
CA TYR A 4 19.22 -26.57 59.46
C TYR A 4 18.83 -27.18 58.11
N LEU A 5 18.50 -28.47 58.07
CA LEU A 5 18.06 -29.15 56.85
C LEU A 5 16.75 -28.57 56.33
N ASN A 6 15.83 -28.20 57.20
CA ASN A 6 14.56 -27.57 56.81
C ASN A 6 14.76 -26.16 56.19
N LYS A 7 15.74 -25.41 56.68
CA LYS A 7 16.05 -24.06 56.19
C LYS A 7 16.62 -24.10 54.79
N GLU A 8 17.51 -25.03 54.49
CA GLU A 8 18.08 -25.22 53.14
C GLU A 8 17.02 -25.63 52.10
N ILE A 9 16.11 -26.53 52.50
CA ILE A 9 15.01 -26.98 51.65
C ILE A 9 14.05 -25.82 51.32
N ILE A 10 13.72 -24.99 52.32
CA ILE A 10 12.84 -23.83 52.15
C ILE A 10 13.49 -22.80 51.20
N ILE A 11 14.78 -22.53 51.35
CA ILE A 11 15.52 -21.59 50.46
C ILE A 11 15.52 -22.13 49.04
N LEU A 12 15.74 -23.40 48.79
CA LEU A 12 15.72 -24.04 47.49
C LEU A 12 14.34 -23.94 46.82
N ILE A 13 13.25 -24.10 47.55
CA ILE A 13 11.88 -23.98 47.07
C ILE A 13 11.57 -22.53 46.68
N ILE A 14 12.00 -21.55 47.49
CA ILE A 14 11.81 -20.14 47.24
C ILE A 14 12.60 -19.72 45.98
N MET A 15 13.85 -20.14 45.86
CA MET A 15 14.68 -19.87 44.68
C MET A 15 14.06 -20.43 43.39
N LYS A 16 13.55 -21.68 43.41
CA LYS A 16 12.84 -22.28 42.27
C LYS A 16 11.59 -21.48 41.89
N LYS A 17 10.79 -21.00 42.85
CA LYS A 17 9.60 -20.21 42.60
C LYS A 17 9.94 -18.83 42.00
N ILE A 18 10.99 -18.19 42.51
CA ILE A 18 11.48 -16.90 41.97
C ILE A 18 11.99 -17.10 40.55
N LEU A 19 12.75 -18.15 40.26
CA LEU A 19 13.27 -18.43 38.91
C LEU A 19 12.14 -18.71 37.91
N LEU A 20 11.12 -19.46 38.32
CA LEU A 20 9.92 -19.72 37.50
C LEU A 20 9.11 -18.43 37.24
N SER A 21 8.96 -17.57 38.26
CA SER A 21 8.23 -16.31 38.15
C SER A 21 8.95 -15.31 37.24
N THR A 22 10.27 -15.18 37.37
CA THR A 22 11.07 -14.31 36.45
C THR A 22 11.11 -14.83 35.04
N GLY A 23 11.18 -16.15 34.83
CA GLY A 23 11.09 -16.76 33.49
C GLY A 23 9.75 -16.53 32.85
N LEU A 24 8.65 -16.65 33.58
CA LEU A 24 7.31 -16.38 33.08
C LEU A 24 7.11 -14.88 32.74
N LEU A 25 7.64 -13.96 33.57
CA LEU A 25 7.58 -12.53 33.34
C LEU A 25 8.35 -12.15 32.05
N PHE A 26 9.50 -12.76 31.82
CA PHE A 26 10.32 -12.51 30.62
C PHE A 26 9.65 -13.03 29.33
N LEU A 27 8.87 -14.12 29.43
CA LEU A 27 8.11 -14.65 28.29
C LEU A 27 6.96 -13.71 27.87
N VAL A 28 6.29 -13.10 28.84
CA VAL A 28 5.13 -12.21 28.59
C VAL A 28 5.56 -10.90 27.96
N THR A 29 6.73 -10.34 28.28
CA THR A 29 7.21 -9.07 27.74
C THR A 29 7.54 -9.14 26.23
N ASN A 30 7.89 -10.30 25.71
CA ASN A 30 8.17 -10.48 24.27
C ASN A 30 6.91 -10.52 23.40
N LEU A 31 5.72 -10.78 23.97
CA LEU A 31 4.47 -10.87 23.21
C LEU A 31 3.90 -9.50 22.82
N PHE A 32 4.36 -8.41 23.43
CA PHE A 32 3.84 -7.05 23.18
C PHE A 32 4.68 -6.21 22.21
N SER A 33 5.78 -6.74 21.70
CA SER A 33 6.67 -6.03 20.77
C SER A 33 6.25 -6.24 19.30
N GLN A 34 4.97 -6.04 18.97
CA GLN A 34 4.56 -5.97 17.56
C GLN A 34 4.83 -4.57 17.05
N GLU A 35 5.76 -4.47 16.11
CA GLU A 35 6.03 -3.23 15.39
C GLU A 35 4.74 -2.74 14.70
N LYS A 36 4.33 -1.50 15.04
CA LYS A 36 3.16 -0.88 14.41
C LYS A 36 3.56 -0.36 13.03
N LEU A 37 3.28 -1.16 12.00
CA LEU A 37 3.57 -0.82 10.62
C LEU A 37 2.29 -0.79 9.79
N ALA A 38 2.16 0.22 8.95
CA ALA A 38 1.20 0.21 7.88
C ALA A 38 1.66 -0.75 6.80
N GLU A 39 0.75 -1.42 6.13
CA GLU A 39 1.03 -2.28 4.98
C GLU A 39 -0.01 -2.01 3.90
N ILE A 40 0.45 -1.76 2.67
CA ILE A 40 -0.43 -1.48 1.54
C ILE A 40 -0.47 -2.68 0.60
N LYS A 41 -1.70 -3.14 0.32
CA LYS A 41 -1.94 -4.20 -0.67
C LYS A 41 -2.87 -3.67 -1.74
N PHE A 42 -2.39 -3.56 -2.98
CA PHE A 42 -3.19 -3.21 -4.13
C PHE A 42 -3.95 -4.43 -4.66
N THR A 43 -5.18 -4.22 -5.14
CA THR A 43 -5.95 -5.24 -5.87
C THR A 43 -5.25 -5.60 -7.17
N GLU A 44 -4.76 -4.57 -7.86
CA GLU A 44 -3.94 -4.67 -9.08
C GLU A 44 -2.90 -3.56 -9.10
N THR A 45 -1.76 -3.80 -9.72
CA THR A 45 -0.67 -2.82 -9.87
C THR A 45 -0.49 -2.36 -11.31
N ILE A 46 -1.25 -2.94 -12.24
CA ILE A 46 -1.25 -2.61 -13.66
C ILE A 46 -2.70 -2.50 -14.11
N ILE A 47 -3.06 -1.34 -14.68
CA ILE A 47 -4.34 -1.15 -15.35
C ILE A 47 -4.08 -1.07 -16.86
N ASP A 48 -4.76 -1.93 -17.61
CA ASP A 48 -4.76 -1.92 -19.06
C ASP A 48 -6.01 -1.19 -19.56
N TYR A 49 -5.82 -0.10 -20.27
CA TYR A 49 -6.91 0.67 -20.88
C TYR A 49 -7.45 -0.01 -22.15
N GLY A 50 -6.69 -0.99 -22.68
CA GLY A 50 -6.97 -1.54 -23.99
C GLY A 50 -6.76 -0.51 -25.09
N ILE A 51 -7.61 -0.57 -26.11
CA ILE A 51 -7.68 0.40 -27.20
C ILE A 51 -8.82 1.36 -26.88
N ILE A 52 -8.52 2.65 -26.83
CA ILE A 52 -9.47 3.72 -26.52
C ILE A 52 -9.42 4.80 -27.60
N GLU A 53 -10.52 5.52 -27.77
CA GLU A 53 -10.63 6.61 -28.75
C GLU A 53 -9.96 7.90 -28.25
N ASN A 54 -9.59 8.77 -29.19
CA ASN A 54 -9.07 10.09 -28.87
C ASN A 54 -10.11 10.91 -28.09
N GLY A 55 -9.71 11.44 -26.92
CA GLY A 55 -10.60 12.21 -26.05
C GLY A 55 -11.55 11.39 -25.18
N GLU A 56 -11.51 10.05 -25.24
CA GLU A 56 -12.28 9.18 -24.35
C GLU A 56 -11.86 9.35 -22.88
N ASP A 57 -12.71 8.93 -21.93
CA ASP A 57 -12.43 9.03 -20.48
C ASP A 57 -11.15 8.30 -20.08
N GLY A 58 -10.13 9.08 -19.76
CA GLY A 58 -8.82 8.62 -19.29
C GLY A 58 -8.74 8.35 -17.80
N ASN A 59 -9.85 8.43 -17.05
CA ASN A 59 -9.83 8.20 -15.61
C ASN A 59 -9.87 6.71 -15.29
N ARG A 60 -8.99 6.28 -14.38
CA ARG A 60 -8.98 4.92 -13.82
C ARG A 60 -8.63 4.99 -12.34
N THR A 61 -8.94 3.91 -11.61
CA THR A 61 -8.79 3.88 -10.15
C THR A 61 -8.06 2.62 -9.71
N PHE A 62 -6.97 2.79 -8.98
CA PHE A 62 -6.29 1.71 -8.26
C PHE A 62 -6.89 1.59 -6.87
N VAL A 63 -7.48 0.44 -6.58
CA VAL A 63 -8.00 0.11 -5.25
C VAL A 63 -6.93 -0.57 -4.43
N PHE A 64 -6.80 -0.17 -3.16
CA PHE A 64 -5.88 -0.77 -2.21
C PHE A 64 -6.54 -0.95 -0.85
N LYS A 65 -5.92 -1.79 0.00
CA LYS A 65 -6.31 -2.01 1.39
C LYS A 65 -5.08 -1.81 2.29
N ASN A 66 -5.28 -1.19 3.45
CA ASN A 66 -4.30 -1.19 4.51
C ASN A 66 -4.42 -2.51 5.29
N THR A 67 -3.51 -3.45 5.03
CA THR A 67 -3.44 -4.76 5.70
C THR A 67 -2.56 -4.73 6.95
N GLY A 68 -1.94 -3.60 7.26
CA GLY A 68 -1.14 -3.39 8.44
C GLY A 68 -1.94 -3.11 9.70
N ASN A 69 -1.24 -2.79 10.79
CA ASN A 69 -1.81 -2.48 12.10
C ASN A 69 -1.62 -1.01 12.52
N SER A 70 -1.21 -0.15 11.58
CA SER A 70 -0.99 1.30 11.77
C SER A 70 -1.66 2.09 10.65
N PRO A 71 -2.06 3.36 10.87
CA PRO A 71 -2.61 4.21 9.81
C PRO A 71 -1.64 4.37 8.64
N LEU A 72 -2.16 4.19 7.42
CA LEU A 72 -1.42 4.35 6.17
C LEU A 72 -1.52 5.81 5.71
N VAL A 73 -0.37 6.45 5.51
CA VAL A 73 -0.26 7.84 5.07
C VAL A 73 0.58 7.91 3.79
N PHE A 74 0.04 8.56 2.76
CA PHE A 74 0.76 8.80 1.52
C PHE A 74 1.57 10.09 1.61
N THR A 75 2.88 9.98 1.49
CA THR A 75 3.78 11.14 1.49
C THR A 75 3.80 11.82 0.13
N ARG A 76 3.89 11.03 -0.94
CA ARG A 76 3.90 11.55 -2.32
C ARG A 76 3.39 10.50 -3.30
N ILE A 77 2.64 10.95 -4.31
CA ILE A 77 2.29 10.16 -5.49
C ILE A 77 2.61 11.02 -6.71
N PHE A 78 3.34 10.45 -7.67
CA PHE A 78 3.73 11.18 -8.87
C PHE A 78 3.88 10.22 -10.05
N SER A 79 3.66 10.75 -11.23
CA SER A 79 3.82 10.03 -12.51
C SER A 79 5.19 10.29 -13.14
N SER A 80 5.59 9.40 -14.04
CA SER A 80 6.79 9.54 -14.87
C SER A 80 6.67 10.63 -15.95
N CYS A 81 5.48 11.14 -16.21
CA CYS A 81 5.24 12.26 -17.16
C CYS A 81 4.08 13.13 -16.69
N GLY A 82 3.99 14.36 -17.22
CA GLY A 82 2.87 15.28 -16.98
C GLY A 82 1.55 14.89 -17.65
N CYS A 83 1.55 13.86 -18.51
CA CYS A 83 0.36 13.34 -19.19
C CYS A 83 -0.49 12.41 -18.31
N THR A 84 -0.05 12.14 -17.08
CA THR A 84 -0.74 11.30 -16.12
C THR A 84 -0.76 12.01 -14.78
N ILE A 85 -1.95 12.29 -14.27
CA ILE A 85 -2.16 13.04 -13.03
C ILE A 85 -2.74 12.09 -11.98
N PRO A 86 -1.93 11.65 -10.99
CA PRO A 86 -2.42 10.86 -9.88
C PRO A 86 -3.00 11.75 -8.78
N LYS A 87 -4.12 11.31 -8.20
CA LYS A 87 -4.76 11.94 -7.05
C LYS A 87 -4.74 10.99 -5.86
N LYS A 88 -4.10 11.39 -4.78
CA LYS A 88 -3.96 10.61 -3.55
C LYS A 88 -5.15 10.82 -2.60
N PRO A 89 -5.43 9.84 -1.71
CA PRO A 89 -6.29 10.07 -0.56
C PRO A 89 -5.76 11.19 0.34
N GLU A 90 -6.65 12.08 0.78
CA GLU A 90 -6.28 13.21 1.65
C GLU A 90 -6.16 12.80 3.12
N LYS A 91 -6.91 11.78 3.53
CA LYS A 91 -6.95 11.29 4.90
C LYS A 91 -6.13 10.02 5.05
N PRO A 92 -5.54 9.77 6.24
CA PRO A 92 -4.95 8.47 6.56
C PRO A 92 -5.98 7.36 6.41
N VAL A 93 -5.56 6.21 5.85
CA VAL A 93 -6.39 5.01 5.73
C VAL A 93 -6.11 4.11 6.92
N MET A 94 -7.14 3.84 7.73
CA MET A 94 -6.98 3.08 8.97
C MET A 94 -6.73 1.59 8.70
N PRO A 95 -6.18 0.85 9.69
CA PRO A 95 -6.00 -0.59 9.57
C PRO A 95 -7.29 -1.30 9.17
N GLY A 96 -7.21 -2.14 8.13
CA GLY A 96 -8.35 -2.88 7.59
C GLY A 96 -9.23 -2.12 6.60
N GLU A 97 -9.08 -0.79 6.48
CA GLU A 97 -9.81 0.01 5.51
C GLU A 97 -9.22 -0.09 4.10
N SER A 98 -10.07 0.15 3.12
CA SER A 98 -9.70 0.29 1.71
C SER A 98 -9.68 1.75 1.30
N GLY A 99 -8.90 2.06 0.28
CA GLY A 99 -8.83 3.40 -0.32
C GLY A 99 -8.56 3.30 -1.82
N GLU A 100 -8.54 4.46 -2.45
CA GLU A 100 -8.43 4.58 -3.90
C GLU A 100 -7.37 5.62 -4.29
N ILE A 101 -6.63 5.31 -5.34
CA ILE A 101 -5.76 6.26 -6.05
C ILE A 101 -6.33 6.45 -7.43
N GLN A 102 -6.89 7.62 -7.70
CA GLN A 102 -7.40 7.98 -9.01
C GLN A 102 -6.23 8.43 -9.89
N VAL A 103 -6.27 8.01 -11.16
CA VAL A 103 -5.27 8.37 -12.17
C VAL A 103 -6.01 8.82 -13.42
N SER A 104 -5.66 10.00 -13.93
CA SER A 104 -6.19 10.53 -15.17
C SER A 104 -5.08 10.58 -16.23
N TYR A 105 -5.29 9.89 -17.34
CA TYR A 105 -4.39 9.93 -18.50
C TYR A 105 -4.94 10.89 -19.57
N ASP A 106 -4.05 11.65 -20.19
CA ASP A 106 -4.39 12.56 -21.29
C ASP A 106 -4.61 11.78 -22.59
N THR A 107 -5.86 11.43 -22.85
CA THR A 107 -6.29 10.63 -24.01
C THR A 107 -6.29 11.39 -25.34
N LYS A 108 -5.94 12.68 -25.36
CA LYS A 108 -5.66 13.41 -26.61
C LYS A 108 -4.29 13.05 -27.19
N ARG A 109 -3.48 12.31 -26.46
CA ARG A 109 -2.19 11.81 -26.94
C ARG A 109 -2.36 10.45 -27.58
N THR A 110 -2.37 10.45 -28.90
CA THR A 110 -2.50 9.23 -29.72
C THR A 110 -1.29 8.31 -29.64
N GLY A 111 -1.54 7.02 -29.87
CA GLY A 111 -0.54 5.97 -29.91
C GLY A 111 -0.45 5.15 -28.63
N ILE A 112 0.47 4.20 -28.63
CA ILE A 112 0.70 3.25 -27.52
C ILE A 112 1.34 4.01 -26.35
N PHE A 113 0.82 3.76 -25.15
CA PHE A 113 1.38 4.32 -23.93
C PHE A 113 1.61 3.29 -22.84
N GLN A 114 2.65 3.54 -22.07
CA GLN A 114 2.94 2.86 -20.80
C GLN A 114 3.54 3.88 -19.84
N LYS A 115 2.87 4.12 -18.72
CA LYS A 115 3.29 5.11 -17.72
C LYS A 115 3.41 4.46 -16.35
N ALA A 116 4.40 4.92 -15.59
CA ALA A 116 4.63 4.51 -14.21
C ALA A 116 4.17 5.59 -13.24
N ILE A 117 3.49 5.19 -12.18
CA ILE A 117 3.08 6.03 -11.06
C ILE A 117 3.79 5.52 -9.82
N THR A 118 4.62 6.37 -9.21
CA THR A 118 5.32 6.04 -7.97
C THR A 118 4.50 6.49 -6.79
N VAL A 119 4.14 5.54 -5.93
CA VAL A 119 3.42 5.75 -4.68
C VAL A 119 4.40 5.66 -3.53
N LYS A 120 4.54 6.75 -2.75
CA LYS A 120 5.37 6.79 -1.54
C LYS A 120 4.48 6.91 -0.31
N SER A 121 4.71 6.05 0.68
CA SER A 121 3.93 6.01 1.92
C SER A 121 4.79 5.62 3.12
N ASN A 122 4.17 5.63 4.32
CA ASN A 122 4.77 5.14 5.56
C ASN A 122 4.61 3.61 5.72
N ALA A 123 4.17 2.90 4.70
CA ALA A 123 4.03 1.45 4.75
C ALA A 123 5.39 0.74 4.81
N LYS A 124 5.39 -0.51 5.25
CA LYS A 124 6.56 -1.40 5.25
C LYS A 124 7.27 -1.40 3.89
N THR A 125 6.50 -1.48 2.81
CA THR A 125 6.98 -1.22 1.44
C THR A 125 6.76 0.25 1.13
N ALA A 126 7.74 1.09 1.45
CA ALA A 126 7.62 2.55 1.38
C ALA A 126 7.38 3.10 -0.04
N ASN A 127 7.79 2.34 -1.08
CA ASN A 127 7.64 2.73 -2.48
C ASN A 127 6.98 1.59 -3.26
N VAL A 128 5.86 1.90 -3.91
CA VAL A 128 5.17 0.98 -4.82
C VAL A 128 5.07 1.64 -6.18
N ILE A 129 5.28 0.87 -7.24
CA ILE A 129 5.16 1.34 -8.63
C ILE A 129 3.90 0.74 -9.22
N LEU A 130 2.94 1.60 -9.57
CA LEU A 130 1.77 1.26 -10.35
C LEU A 130 2.05 1.57 -11.83
N ARG A 131 1.35 0.89 -12.74
CA ARG A 131 1.48 1.11 -14.17
C ARG A 131 0.12 1.22 -14.83
N ILE A 132 0.05 2.11 -15.81
CA ILE A 132 -1.05 2.15 -16.77
C ILE A 132 -0.47 1.91 -18.15
N LYS A 133 -1.22 1.24 -19.01
CA LYS A 133 -0.85 0.98 -20.40
C LYS A 133 -2.10 0.94 -21.27
N GLY A 134 -1.92 1.12 -22.57
CA GLY A 134 -3.00 1.08 -23.54
C GLY A 134 -2.56 1.72 -24.86
N GLU A 135 -3.53 1.91 -25.73
CA GLU A 135 -3.37 2.58 -27.03
C GLU A 135 -4.52 3.54 -27.25
N VAL A 136 -4.20 4.78 -27.63
CA VAL A 136 -5.18 5.77 -28.03
C VAL A 136 -5.19 5.85 -29.56
N LEU A 137 -6.34 5.59 -30.15
CA LEU A 137 -6.52 5.70 -31.62
C LEU A 137 -6.36 7.16 -32.06
N PRO A 138 -5.89 7.38 -33.29
CA PRO A 138 -5.92 8.72 -33.86
C PRO A 138 -7.37 9.23 -34.00
N GLU A 139 -7.53 10.55 -33.99
CA GLU A 139 -8.80 11.16 -34.30
C GLU A 139 -9.23 10.75 -35.72
N PRO A 140 -10.50 10.35 -35.94
CA PRO A 140 -10.97 10.06 -37.30
C PRO A 140 -10.72 11.25 -38.20
N GLU A 141 -10.10 11.02 -39.37
CA GLU A 141 -10.02 12.08 -40.40
C GLU A 141 -11.44 12.40 -40.84
N GLU A 142 -11.91 13.63 -40.60
CA GLU A 142 -13.14 14.10 -41.19
C GLU A 142 -12.89 14.14 -42.70
N ASP A 143 -13.60 13.29 -43.47
CA ASP A 143 -13.60 13.32 -44.93
C ASP A 143 -14.06 14.70 -45.40
N GLU A 144 -13.11 15.60 -45.74
CA GLU A 144 -13.36 16.87 -46.42
C GLU A 144 -13.85 16.64 -47.87
N SER A 145 -14.65 15.60 -48.13
CA SER A 145 -15.16 15.30 -49.46
C SER A 145 -16.65 15.58 -49.64
N SER A 146 -17.13 16.74 -49.22
CA SER A 146 -18.48 17.17 -49.60
C SER A 146 -18.70 18.69 -49.65
N GLU A 147 -17.76 19.45 -50.24
CA GLU A 147 -18.08 20.82 -50.72
C GLU A 147 -17.45 21.05 -52.07
N ASP A 148 -18.04 20.43 -53.10
CA ASP A 148 -17.97 20.95 -54.47
C ASP A 148 -19.20 20.44 -55.26
N LYS A 149 -20.31 21.19 -55.13
CA LYS A 149 -21.32 21.28 -56.19
C LYS A 149 -22.20 22.50 -56.02
#